data_3e1590753c3843ff735051cc960ee8d3
#
_entry.id   3e1590753c3843ff735051cc960ee8d3
#
_cell.length_a   1.000
_cell.length_b   1.000
_cell.length_c   1.000
_cell.angle_alpha   90.00
_cell.angle_beta   90.00
_cell.angle_gamma   90.00
#
_symmetry.space_group_name_H-M   'P 1'
#
loop_
_entity.id
_entity.type
_entity.pdbx_description
1 polymer ?
#
loop_
_entity_poly.entity_id
_entity_poly.type
_entity_poly.pdbx_seq_one_letter_code
_entity_poly.pdbx_strand_id
1 'polypeptide(L)'
;MSDKGKDRAPDDNPNSGVVVQSKPKTRKPSMYKVIMLNDDYTPMEFVVTVLEQVFNRNHEESVQIMLHVHQKGVGICGVYTYEVAETKVTQVMDLAQQQQHQHPLQCTLEKE
;
A
#
# COMPACT_ATOMS: atom_id res chain seq x y z
N MET A 1 30.69 2.49 -24.35
CA MET A 1 30.97 2.34 -24.59
C MET A 1 30.37 2.54 -24.47
N SER A 2 30.50 2.09 -23.88
CA SER A 2 30.63 1.96 -23.69
C SER A 2 30.14 2.29 -23.36
N ASP A 3 30.48 1.94 -23.42
CA ASP A 3 30.82 1.78 -23.21
C ASP A 3 30.28 2.17 -22.96
N LYS A 4 30.34 1.96 -23.09
CA LYS A 4 30.62 1.85 -22.96
C LYS A 4 30.05 1.95 -22.65
N GLY A 5 30.26 1.87 -22.42
CA GLY A 5 30.62 1.50 -22.22
C GLY A 5 30.06 1.66 -21.73
N LYS A 6 30.13 1.56 -21.80
CA LYS A 6 30.32 1.30 -21.58
C LYS A 6 29.85 1.34 -21.08
N ASP A 7 30.36 1.38 -21.05
CA ASP A 7 30.55 1.02 -20.80
C ASP A 7 30.22 1.07 -20.20
N ARG A 8 30.47 0.94 -20.12
CA ARG A 8 30.81 0.58 -19.82
C ARG A 8 30.58 0.48 -19.26
N ALA A 9 31.29 0.57 -18.93
CA ALA A 9 31.65 0.06 -18.75
C ALA A 9 31.63 0.02 -18.21
N PRO A 10 31.68 -0.31 -17.67
CA PRO A 10 31.91 -0.65 -17.48
C PRO A 10 31.83 -0.68 -16.89
N ASP A 11 32.66 -0.47 -16.80
CA ASP A 11 32.95 -0.88 -16.56
C ASP A 11 32.85 -0.94 -16.06
N ASP A 12 33.20 -1.03 -15.73
CA ASP A 12 33.51 -1.44 -15.59
C ASP A 12 33.58 -1.56 -14.92
N ASN A 13 34.11 -1.48 -14.64
CA ASN A 13 34.49 -1.86 -14.24
C ASN A 13 34.52 -2.13 -13.53
N PRO A 14 35.00 -2.12 -13.23
CA PRO A 14 35.21 -2.54 -12.70
C PRO A 14 35.19 -2.69 -11.88
N ASN A 15 35.50 -2.37 -11.89
CA ASN A 15 35.36 -2.59 -11.37
C ASN A 15 35.03 -2.46 -10.86
N SER A 16 35.25 -2.13 -10.88
CA SER A 16 34.79 -2.21 -10.62
C SER A 16 34.17 -2.48 -10.23
N GLY A 17 34.19 -2.33 -10.24
CA GLY A 17 33.55 -2.77 -9.99
C GLY A 17 32.81 -2.96 -9.46
N VAL A 18 33.06 -2.86 -9.42
CA VAL A 18 32.29 -3.03 -9.05
C VAL A 18 31.46 -3.41 -8.63
N VAL A 19 31.56 -3.28 -8.54
CA VAL A 19 30.73 -3.58 -8.27
C VAL A 19 29.89 -4.01 -7.93
N VAL A 20 29.95 -3.94 -7.91
CA VAL A 20 29.16 -4.30 -7.65
C VAL A 20 28.35 -4.80 -7.36
N GLN A 21 28.35 -4.81 -7.23
CA GLN A 21 27.63 -5.26 -6.97
C GLN A 21 26.80 -5.60 -6.63
N SER A 22 26.77 -5.56 -6.58
CA SER A 22 26.09 -5.89 -6.12
C SER A 22 25.35 -6.27 -5.68
N LYS A 23 25.30 -6.41 -5.59
CA LYS A 23 24.74 -6.92 -5.06
C LYS A 23 23.84 -7.25 -4.62
N PRO A 24 23.58 -7.28 -5.12
CA PRO A 24 22.48 -8.10 -4.90
C PRO A 24 22.08 -8.44 -3.57
N LYS A 25 22.60 -7.97 -2.89
CA LYS A 25 22.14 -8.09 -1.64
C LYS A 25 21.06 -7.24 -1.34
N THR A 26 20.50 -6.61 -2.32
CA THR A 26 19.36 -5.77 -2.15
C THR A 26 18.18 -6.64 -1.83
N ARG A 27 17.72 -6.59 -0.63
CA ARG A 27 16.51 -7.27 -0.27
C ARG A 27 15.35 -6.39 -0.60
N LYS A 28 14.29 -6.99 -1.05
CA LYS A 28 13.03 -6.26 -1.17
C LYS A 28 12.58 -5.88 0.23
N PRO A 29 12.11 -4.66 0.43
CA PRO A 29 11.56 -4.29 1.73
C PRO A 29 10.35 -5.16 2.03
N SER A 30 10.12 -5.39 3.30
CA SER A 30 8.92 -6.12 3.72
C SER A 30 7.70 -5.32 3.29
N MET A 31 6.69 -6.03 2.83
CA MET A 31 5.43 -5.42 2.45
C MET A 31 4.40 -5.61 3.54
N TYR A 32 3.47 -4.68 3.62
CA TYR A 32 2.44 -4.68 4.64
C TYR A 32 1.08 -4.56 4.01
N LYS A 33 0.15 -5.34 4.52
CA LYS A 33 -1.24 -5.27 4.10
C LYS A 33 -1.96 -4.23 4.95
N VAL A 34 -2.71 -3.37 4.30
CA VAL A 34 -3.63 -2.48 5.01
C VAL A 34 -4.96 -3.21 5.07
N ILE A 35 -5.41 -3.48 6.27
CA ILE A 35 -6.60 -4.28 6.51
C ILE A 35 -7.67 -3.40 7.11
N MET A 36 -8.86 -3.45 6.50
CA MET A 36 -10.01 -2.72 7.00
C MET A 36 -10.91 -3.67 7.76
N LEU A 37 -11.37 -3.21 8.92
CA LEU A 37 -12.24 -4.00 9.78
C LEU A 37 -13.67 -3.54 9.63
N ASN A 38 -14.59 -4.49 9.61
CA ASN A 38 -16.00 -4.19 9.51
C ASN A 38 -16.52 -3.61 10.81
N ASP A 39 -17.46 -2.69 10.69
CA ASP A 39 -18.26 -2.25 11.84
C ASP A 39 -19.66 -1.95 11.33
N ASP A 40 -20.63 -1.96 12.25
CA ASP A 40 -22.04 -1.85 11.88
C ASP A 40 -22.51 -0.41 11.73
N TYR A 41 -21.64 0.56 12.01
CA TYR A 41 -22.04 1.95 12.06
C TYR A 41 -21.52 2.78 10.90
N THR A 42 -20.46 2.35 10.27
CA THR A 42 -19.89 3.08 9.13
C THR A 42 -20.70 2.77 7.88
N PRO A 43 -21.23 3.80 7.20
CA PRO A 43 -22.02 3.54 5.99
C PRO A 43 -21.16 2.91 4.89
N MET A 44 -21.76 2.01 4.14
CA MET A 44 -21.07 1.35 3.03
C MET A 44 -20.57 2.35 2.00
N GLU A 45 -21.34 3.41 1.75
CA GLU A 45 -20.95 4.45 0.82
C GLU A 45 -19.65 5.11 1.23
N PHE A 46 -19.45 5.31 2.53
CA PHE A 46 -18.23 5.92 3.02
C PHE A 46 -17.05 4.98 2.81
N VAL A 47 -17.25 3.68 3.05
CA VAL A 47 -16.20 2.69 2.84
C VAL A 47 -15.76 2.70 1.38
N VAL A 48 -16.72 2.74 0.45
CA VAL A 48 -16.41 2.79 -0.97
C VAL A 48 -15.62 4.06 -1.30
N THR A 49 -16.05 5.20 -0.75
CA THR A 49 -15.35 6.47 -0.96
C THR A 49 -13.90 6.41 -0.48
N VAL A 50 -13.68 5.83 0.70
CA VAL A 50 -12.33 5.66 1.25
C VAL A 50 -11.47 4.82 0.33
N LEU A 51 -12.01 3.70 -0.15
CA LEU A 51 -11.27 2.82 -1.04
C LEU A 51 -10.90 3.51 -2.35
N GLU A 52 -11.80 4.33 -2.87
CA GLU A 52 -11.52 5.06 -4.09
C GLU A 52 -10.48 6.16 -3.88
N GLN A 53 -10.62 6.93 -2.81
CA GLN A 53 -9.79 8.11 -2.60
C GLN A 53 -8.44 7.80 -1.98
N VAL A 54 -8.39 6.92 -1.00
CA VAL A 54 -7.15 6.63 -0.30
C VAL A 54 -6.36 5.54 -1.00
N PHE A 55 -7.05 4.50 -1.47
CA PHE A 55 -6.37 3.32 -2.04
C PHE A 55 -6.42 3.31 -3.56
N ASN A 56 -6.96 4.35 -4.17
CA ASN A 56 -6.99 4.50 -5.62
C ASN A 56 -7.61 3.31 -6.35
N ARG A 57 -8.60 2.68 -5.72
CA ARG A 57 -9.34 1.61 -6.36
C ARG A 57 -10.41 2.20 -7.25
N ASN A 58 -10.70 1.54 -8.36
CA ASN A 58 -11.82 1.98 -9.17
C ASN A 58 -13.13 1.63 -8.44
N HIS A 59 -14.24 2.11 -8.96
CA HIS A 59 -15.51 1.95 -8.28
C HIS A 59 -15.90 0.48 -8.10
N GLU A 60 -15.74 -0.32 -9.15
CA GLU A 60 -16.09 -1.75 -9.07
C GLU A 60 -15.27 -2.49 -8.01
N GLU A 61 -13.95 -2.26 -8.02
CA GLU A 61 -13.09 -2.88 -7.04
C GLU A 61 -13.45 -2.44 -5.63
N SER A 62 -13.74 -1.15 -5.48
CA SER A 62 -14.09 -0.59 -4.17
C SER A 62 -15.37 -1.23 -3.63
N VAL A 63 -16.37 -1.42 -4.48
CA VAL A 63 -17.59 -2.07 -4.07
C VAL A 63 -17.33 -3.52 -3.67
N GLN A 64 -16.51 -4.23 -4.45
CA GLN A 64 -16.19 -5.62 -4.14
C GLN A 64 -15.45 -5.76 -2.82
N ILE A 65 -14.49 -4.88 -2.55
CA ILE A 65 -13.76 -4.91 -1.30
C ILE A 65 -14.70 -4.58 -0.14
N MET A 66 -15.54 -3.58 -0.32
CA MET A 66 -16.52 -3.20 0.71
C MET A 66 -17.44 -4.37 1.05
N LEU A 67 -17.94 -5.07 0.04
CA LEU A 67 -18.81 -6.21 0.28
C LEU A 67 -18.06 -7.34 0.98
N HIS A 68 -16.80 -7.55 0.60
CA HIS A 68 -15.97 -8.57 1.24
C HIS A 68 -15.78 -8.26 2.73
N VAL A 69 -15.45 -7.01 3.04
CA VAL A 69 -15.31 -6.57 4.44
C VAL A 69 -16.60 -6.78 5.20
N HIS A 70 -17.72 -6.42 4.58
CA HIS A 70 -19.02 -6.55 5.22
C HIS A 70 -19.36 -8.02 5.51
N GLN A 71 -19.06 -8.90 4.55
CA GLN A 71 -19.43 -10.31 4.68
C GLN A 71 -18.46 -11.11 5.53
N LYS A 72 -17.17 -10.80 5.44
CA LYS A 72 -16.14 -11.59 6.12
C LYS A 72 -15.61 -10.93 7.39
N GLY A 73 -15.96 -9.69 7.62
CA GLY A 73 -15.51 -8.96 8.81
C GLY A 73 -14.18 -8.24 8.63
N VAL A 74 -13.45 -8.56 7.58
CA VAL A 74 -12.12 -7.99 7.34
C VAL A 74 -11.81 -8.09 5.86
N GLY A 75 -11.06 -7.11 5.35
CA GLY A 75 -10.65 -7.13 3.96
C GLY A 75 -9.36 -6.38 3.75
N ILE A 76 -8.62 -6.76 2.71
CA ILE A 76 -7.34 -6.13 2.38
C ILE A 76 -7.61 -5.00 1.41
N CYS A 77 -7.19 -3.79 1.77
CA CYS A 77 -7.35 -2.61 0.93
C CYS A 77 -6.21 -2.47 -0.07
N GLY A 78 -5.02 -2.90 0.31
CA GLY A 78 -3.85 -2.83 -0.54
C GLY A 78 -2.62 -3.32 0.20
N VAL A 79 -1.52 -3.46 -0.55
CA VAL A 79 -0.25 -3.93 -0.01
C VAL A 79 0.81 -2.90 -0.37
N TYR A 80 1.58 -2.46 0.60
CA TYR A 80 2.52 -1.35 0.45
C TYR A 80 3.75 -1.56 1.31
N THR A 81 4.78 -0.76 1.08
CA THR A 81 5.88 -0.70 2.04
C THR A 81 5.34 -0.13 3.35
N TYR A 82 6.09 -0.33 4.43
CA TYR A 82 5.62 0.06 5.76
C TYR A 82 5.21 1.54 5.83
N GLU A 83 6.06 2.41 5.32
CA GLU A 83 5.79 3.85 5.42
C GLU A 83 4.55 4.26 4.64
N VAL A 84 4.39 3.70 3.44
CA VAL A 84 3.22 4.01 2.63
C VAL A 84 1.97 3.44 3.29
N ALA A 85 2.05 2.21 3.80
CA ALA A 85 0.92 1.58 4.46
C ALA A 85 0.48 2.40 5.67
N GLU A 86 1.43 2.84 6.47
CA GLU A 86 1.14 3.66 7.64
C GLU A 86 0.46 4.97 7.25
N THR A 87 0.94 5.59 6.19
CA THR A 87 0.32 6.81 5.68
C THR A 87 -1.12 6.56 5.25
N LYS A 88 -1.35 5.42 4.58
CA LYS A 88 -2.70 5.08 4.15
C LYS A 88 -3.64 4.92 5.34
N VAL A 89 -3.19 4.23 6.39
CA VAL A 89 -4.00 4.05 7.60
C VAL A 89 -4.33 5.42 8.21
N THR A 90 -3.34 6.30 8.29
CA THR A 90 -3.56 7.64 8.85
C THR A 90 -4.59 8.40 8.02
N GLN A 91 -4.51 8.31 6.69
CA GLN A 91 -5.46 8.99 5.82
C GLN A 91 -6.89 8.48 6.03
N VAL A 92 -7.05 7.17 6.21
CA VAL A 92 -8.36 6.60 6.47
C VAL A 92 -8.92 7.12 7.79
N MET A 93 -8.09 7.09 8.84
CA MET A 93 -8.54 7.53 10.15
C MET A 93 -8.90 9.02 10.14
N ASP A 94 -8.11 9.81 9.43
CA ASP A 94 -8.40 11.26 9.32
C ASP A 94 -9.74 11.48 8.63
N LEU A 95 -9.98 10.78 7.53
CA LEU A 95 -11.25 10.90 6.82
C LEU A 95 -12.44 10.51 7.71
N ALA A 96 -12.26 9.43 8.46
CA ALA A 96 -13.32 8.95 9.35
C ALA A 96 -13.65 9.99 10.41
N GLN A 97 -12.63 10.67 10.93
CA GLN A 97 -12.83 11.68 11.95
C GLN A 97 -13.40 12.97 11.41
N GLN A 98 -13.16 13.26 10.14
CA GLN A 98 -13.68 14.47 9.52
C GLN A 98 -15.18 14.40 9.24
N GLN A 99 -15.74 13.20 9.24
CA GLN A 99 -17.16 13.07 9.00
C GLN A 99 -17.97 13.59 10.19
N GLN A 100 -19.13 14.12 9.89
CA GLN A 100 -19.96 14.77 10.89
C GLN A 100 -20.27 13.86 12.07
N HIS A 101 -20.41 12.56 11.82
CA HIS A 101 -20.79 11.61 12.85
C HIS A 101 -19.62 10.77 13.34
N GLN A 102 -18.41 11.11 12.91
CA GLN A 102 -17.20 10.41 13.34
C GLN A 102 -17.36 8.89 13.26
N HIS A 103 -17.25 8.39 12.04
CA HIS A 103 -17.42 6.96 11.80
C HIS A 103 -16.34 6.16 12.54
N PRO A 104 -16.71 5.01 13.12
CA PRO A 104 -15.75 4.17 13.84
C PRO A 104 -14.91 3.27 12.93
N LEU A 105 -14.84 3.57 11.65
CA LEU A 105 -14.07 2.77 10.71
C LEU A 105 -12.62 2.63 11.16
N GLN A 106 -12.12 1.41 11.16
CA GLN A 106 -10.78 1.11 11.59
C GLN A 106 -9.99 0.38 10.52
N CYS A 107 -8.71 0.75 10.42
CA CYS A 107 -7.75 0.06 9.58
C CYS A 107 -6.53 -0.29 10.41
N THR A 108 -5.86 -1.36 10.03
CA THR A 108 -4.63 -1.76 10.69
C THR A 108 -3.65 -2.29 9.65
N LEU A 109 -2.41 -2.47 10.09
CA LEU A 109 -1.35 -3.02 9.25
C LEU A 109 -1.03 -4.43 9.66
N GLU A 110 -0.68 -5.26 8.68
CA GLU A 110 -0.21 -6.59 8.98
C GLU A 110 0.90 -6.92 7.99
N LYS A 111 2.03 -7.37 8.52
CA LYS A 111 3.15 -7.76 7.66
C LYS A 111 2.72 -8.91 6.76
N GLU A 112 3.06 -8.78 5.49
CA GLU A 112 2.68 -9.77 4.49
C GLU A 112 3.42 -11.10 4.69
#